data_47b79a1336657084ae6b479b0dcab2b1
#
_entry.id   47b79a1336657084ae6b479b0dcab2b1
#
_cell.length_a   1.000
_cell.length_b   1.000
_cell.length_c   1.000
_cell.angle_alpha   90.00
_cell.angle_beta   90.00
_cell.angle_gamma   90.00
#
_symmetry.space_group_name_H-M   'P 1'
#
loop_
_entity.id
_entity.type
_entity.pdbx_description
1 polymer ?
#
loop_
_entity_poly.entity_id
_entity_poly.type
_entity_poly.pdbx_seq_one_letter_code
_entity_poly.pdbx_strand_id
1 'polypeptide(L)'
;MRDYILLYINGREHRVSGEKVFAPVTDYLRYDLGLCGTKVVCAEGDCGACTVMLGRLHGEDLDYKPINSCIQYVFQLDCSHLITVEGLKHNAQLNPVQEAMVECHGAQCGYCTPGFVVAMCSMFDDGKPKTACQIKDGLTGNLCRCTGYEAIVKAGLEVDLSQWEPIAKRYPAGGFVKAFKSHLKESVSITWDGKQLFVPADVKAACEFKARNPETVIVTGGTDVAVNMNKRGLVPDFVMATSNLAGLSDIVTRKDGERTVLEIGGRVTLKALEDFVSDLSEEMKYVMWVFGSPQIRYAGTLAGNIANASPIADTPPMLFTMDAEIEATGVNGVRKIKMTDFYLGYKKLALQSDELITKIHLPLPMSDEIVRLYKVSRRQHLDISAFTAAIRLKVTRGKIETAAITYGGVAAVVMRLPKVEQFLVGKEFSLETCREAGKIARSEVAPISDVRGSRDYRLALAENIFSKFYHETAERELVCQ
;
A
#
# COMPACT_ATOMS: atom_id res chain seq x y z
N MET A 1 -22.17 4.17 -21.33
CA MET A 1 -21.24 3.08 -20.93
C MET A 1 -20.25 2.90 -22.06
N ARG A 2 -18.95 2.92 -21.76
CA ARG A 2 -17.85 2.76 -22.75
C ARG A 2 -17.43 1.29 -22.85
N ASP A 3 -16.85 0.93 -24.01
CA ASP A 3 -16.29 -0.39 -24.31
C ASP A 3 -14.76 -0.34 -24.52
N TYR A 4 -14.10 0.71 -24.00
CA TYR A 4 -12.67 0.91 -24.05
C TYR A 4 -12.14 1.58 -22.78
N ILE A 5 -10.88 1.34 -22.45
CA ILE A 5 -10.08 2.06 -21.46
C ILE A 5 -9.41 3.24 -22.16
N LEU A 6 -9.60 4.45 -21.60
CA LEU A 6 -8.90 5.65 -22.06
C LEU A 6 -7.65 5.87 -21.22
N LEU A 7 -6.49 5.87 -21.84
CA LEU A 7 -5.26 6.25 -21.15
C LEU A 7 -4.34 7.05 -22.09
N TYR A 8 -3.46 7.84 -21.48
CA TYR A 8 -2.40 8.50 -22.22
C TYR A 8 -1.06 7.87 -21.85
N ILE A 9 -0.16 7.71 -22.82
CA ILE A 9 1.20 7.19 -22.61
C ILE A 9 2.17 8.15 -23.28
N ASN A 10 3.07 8.75 -22.49
CA ASN A 10 4.04 9.74 -22.96
C ASN A 10 3.37 10.85 -23.80
N GLY A 11 2.19 11.32 -23.36
CA GLY A 11 1.42 12.38 -24.00
C GLY A 11 0.53 11.93 -25.17
N ARG A 12 0.53 10.66 -25.57
CA ARG A 12 -0.30 10.14 -26.67
C ARG A 12 -1.54 9.44 -26.12
N GLU A 13 -2.70 9.71 -26.75
CA GLU A 13 -3.96 9.04 -26.42
C GLU A 13 -3.99 7.59 -26.91
N HIS A 14 -4.47 6.70 -26.05
CA HIS A 14 -4.75 5.31 -26.36
C HIS A 14 -6.16 4.94 -25.90
N ARG A 15 -6.91 4.28 -26.77
CA ARG A 15 -8.19 3.64 -26.48
C ARG A 15 -7.99 2.14 -26.60
N VAL A 16 -8.01 1.45 -25.48
CA VAL A 16 -7.70 0.01 -25.42
C VAL A 16 -8.97 -0.78 -25.14
N SER A 17 -9.21 -1.81 -25.93
CA SER A 17 -10.37 -2.72 -25.81
C SER A 17 -9.95 -4.17 -26.05
N GLY A 18 -10.87 -5.11 -25.87
CA GLY A 18 -10.66 -6.53 -26.13
C GLY A 18 -9.60 -7.15 -25.20
N GLU A 19 -8.81 -8.08 -25.72
CA GLU A 19 -7.80 -8.83 -24.97
C GLU A 19 -6.80 -7.95 -24.20
N LYS A 20 -6.35 -6.88 -24.82
CA LYS A 20 -5.28 -6.02 -24.32
C LYS A 20 -5.60 -5.34 -23.00
N VAL A 21 -6.88 -5.18 -22.66
CA VAL A 21 -7.25 -4.61 -21.36
C VAL A 21 -6.89 -5.52 -20.19
N PHE A 22 -6.81 -6.83 -20.43
CA PHE A 22 -6.43 -7.85 -19.44
C PHE A 22 -4.92 -8.14 -19.38
N ALA A 23 -4.11 -7.42 -20.16
CA ALA A 23 -2.66 -7.57 -20.15
C ALA A 23 -2.01 -6.78 -18.98
N PRO A 24 -0.90 -7.25 -18.41
CA PRO A 24 -0.03 -6.41 -17.59
C PRO A 24 0.43 -5.19 -18.40
N VAL A 25 0.53 -4.04 -17.73
CA VAL A 25 0.96 -2.79 -18.39
C VAL A 25 2.34 -2.93 -19.03
N THR A 26 3.25 -3.66 -18.40
CA THR A 26 4.58 -3.96 -18.99
C THR A 26 4.49 -4.64 -20.34
N ASP A 27 3.56 -5.57 -20.49
CA ASP A 27 3.42 -6.35 -21.72
C ASP A 27 2.81 -5.48 -22.82
N TYR A 28 1.79 -4.71 -22.49
CA TYR A 28 1.21 -3.72 -23.40
C TYR A 28 2.25 -2.70 -23.88
N LEU A 29 3.07 -2.15 -22.96
CA LEU A 29 4.14 -1.21 -23.32
C LEU A 29 5.16 -1.84 -24.28
N ARG A 30 5.62 -3.05 -23.99
CA ARG A 30 6.73 -3.68 -24.68
C ARG A 30 6.34 -4.33 -25.99
N TYR A 31 5.23 -5.07 -26.00
CA TYR A 31 4.84 -5.91 -27.14
C TYR A 31 3.86 -5.22 -28.09
N ASP A 32 2.97 -4.37 -27.56
CA ASP A 32 2.01 -3.65 -28.40
C ASP A 32 2.54 -2.28 -28.86
N LEU A 33 3.29 -1.57 -28.00
CA LEU A 33 3.75 -0.20 -28.28
C LEU A 33 5.25 -0.10 -28.61
N GLY A 34 6.03 -1.17 -28.44
CA GLY A 34 7.48 -1.16 -28.69
C GLY A 34 8.28 -0.34 -27.69
N LEU A 35 7.68 0.08 -26.55
CA LEU A 35 8.36 0.83 -25.49
C LEU A 35 9.14 -0.13 -24.59
N CYS A 36 10.30 -0.60 -25.08
CA CYS A 36 11.09 -1.64 -24.44
C CYS A 36 12.02 -1.17 -23.31
N GLY A 37 12.06 0.12 -23.00
CA GLY A 37 12.82 0.69 -21.87
C GLY A 37 12.34 0.15 -20.53
N THR A 38 11.03 0.04 -20.32
CA THR A 38 10.46 -0.63 -19.15
C THR A 38 10.77 -2.12 -19.15
N LYS A 39 11.38 -2.65 -18.07
CA LYS A 39 11.86 -4.04 -18.00
C LYS A 39 11.00 -4.90 -17.08
N VAL A 40 10.96 -6.21 -17.37
CA VAL A 40 10.27 -7.21 -16.51
C VAL A 40 11.29 -8.19 -15.96
N VAL A 41 11.34 -8.36 -14.62
CA VAL A 41 12.22 -9.34 -13.95
C VAL A 41 11.39 -10.21 -13.01
N CYS A 42 10.91 -9.66 -11.87
CA CYS A 42 10.21 -10.44 -10.86
C CYS A 42 8.74 -10.71 -11.22
N ALA A 43 8.06 -9.80 -11.91
CA ALA A 43 6.63 -9.83 -12.21
C ALA A 43 5.73 -9.98 -10.94
N GLU A 44 6.22 -9.47 -9.79
CA GLU A 44 5.54 -9.53 -8.47
C GLU A 44 5.67 -8.22 -7.67
N GLY A 45 6.22 -7.15 -8.30
CA GLY A 45 6.29 -5.83 -7.68
C GLY A 45 7.44 -5.62 -6.69
N ASP A 46 8.45 -6.51 -6.67
CA ASP A 46 9.53 -6.48 -5.68
C ASP A 46 10.80 -5.78 -6.17
N CYS A 47 11.18 -5.94 -7.46
CA CYS A 47 12.50 -5.51 -7.95
C CYS A 47 12.57 -4.10 -8.56
N GLY A 48 11.44 -3.47 -8.87
CA GLY A 48 11.37 -2.12 -9.42
C GLY A 48 11.89 -1.91 -10.85
N ALA A 49 12.38 -2.93 -11.55
CA ALA A 49 12.86 -2.79 -12.95
C ALA A 49 11.75 -2.31 -13.90
N CYS A 50 10.50 -2.51 -13.54
CA CYS A 50 9.30 -2.11 -14.27
C CYS A 50 8.70 -0.78 -13.82
N THR A 51 9.40 0.01 -13.00
CA THR A 51 8.87 1.28 -12.50
C THR A 51 8.52 2.23 -13.63
N VAL A 52 7.30 2.79 -13.57
CA VAL A 52 6.77 3.84 -14.44
C VAL A 52 6.10 4.90 -13.55
N MET A 53 5.85 6.10 -14.07
CA MET A 53 5.07 7.12 -13.35
C MET A 53 3.64 7.09 -13.85
N LEU A 54 2.69 7.05 -12.92
CA LEU A 54 1.26 7.11 -13.18
C LEU A 54 0.69 8.43 -12.68
N GLY A 55 0.18 9.24 -13.61
CA GLY A 55 -0.54 10.47 -13.34
C GLY A 55 -2.04 10.21 -13.26
N ARG A 56 -2.65 10.58 -12.14
CA ARG A 56 -4.10 10.54 -11.93
C ARG A 56 -4.64 11.93 -11.64
N LEU A 57 -5.92 12.14 -11.97
CA LEU A 57 -6.58 13.40 -11.74
C LEU A 57 -6.59 13.76 -10.25
N HIS A 58 -6.08 14.95 -9.94
CA HIS A 58 -6.13 15.58 -8.62
C HIS A 58 -6.53 17.06 -8.80
N GLY A 59 -7.81 17.35 -8.55
CA GLY A 59 -8.39 18.68 -8.83
C GLY A 59 -8.37 19.03 -10.31
N GLU A 60 -7.62 20.05 -10.69
CA GLU A 60 -7.44 20.53 -12.07
C GLU A 60 -6.09 20.11 -12.66
N ASP A 61 -5.36 19.20 -11.99
CA ASP A 61 -4.03 18.77 -12.40
C ASP A 61 -3.88 17.24 -12.34
N LEU A 62 -2.72 16.71 -12.71
CA LEU A 62 -2.35 15.32 -12.56
C LEU A 62 -1.28 15.16 -11.48
N ASP A 63 -1.51 14.27 -10.54
CA ASP A 63 -0.54 13.86 -9.54
C ASP A 63 0.18 12.60 -10.02
N TYR A 64 1.51 12.68 -10.21
CA TYR A 64 2.34 11.61 -10.75
C TYR A 64 3.05 10.83 -9.65
N LYS A 65 2.85 9.51 -9.61
CA LYS A 65 3.45 8.62 -8.62
C LYS A 65 4.14 7.42 -9.28
N PRO A 66 5.26 6.94 -8.72
CA PRO A 66 5.94 5.75 -9.24
C PRO A 66 5.14 4.50 -8.86
N ILE A 67 4.95 3.61 -9.83
CA ILE A 67 4.27 2.32 -9.65
C ILE A 67 5.03 1.19 -10.34
N ASN A 68 4.76 -0.05 -9.95
CA ASN A 68 5.28 -1.25 -10.60
C ASN A 68 4.35 -1.72 -11.72
N SER A 69 4.68 -1.41 -12.96
CA SER A 69 3.82 -1.71 -14.12
C SER A 69 3.63 -3.22 -14.40
N CYS A 70 4.48 -4.10 -13.86
CA CYS A 70 4.32 -5.55 -14.00
C CYS A 70 3.15 -6.12 -13.19
N ILE A 71 2.70 -5.41 -12.17
CA ILE A 71 1.55 -5.76 -11.33
C ILE A 71 0.42 -4.73 -11.43
N GLN A 72 0.43 -3.93 -12.48
CA GLN A 72 -0.70 -3.12 -12.93
C GLN A 72 -1.20 -3.69 -14.24
N TYR A 73 -2.51 -3.83 -14.37
CA TYR A 73 -3.16 -4.25 -15.60
C TYR A 73 -3.73 -3.04 -16.32
N VAL A 74 -3.82 -3.10 -17.66
CA VAL A 74 -4.31 -1.98 -18.47
C VAL A 74 -5.68 -1.50 -18.01
N PHE A 75 -6.56 -2.40 -17.58
CA PHE A 75 -7.89 -2.05 -17.07
C PHE A 75 -7.88 -1.15 -15.83
N GLN A 76 -6.77 -1.09 -15.08
CA GLN A 76 -6.66 -0.22 -13.90
C GLN A 76 -6.30 1.23 -14.28
N LEU A 77 -5.87 1.47 -15.52
CA LEU A 77 -5.34 2.75 -15.98
C LEU A 77 -6.38 3.64 -16.66
N ASP A 78 -7.66 3.32 -16.57
CA ASP A 78 -8.69 4.19 -17.16
C ASP A 78 -8.59 5.62 -16.63
N CYS A 79 -8.67 6.60 -17.53
CA CYS A 79 -8.51 8.03 -17.25
C CYS A 79 -7.22 8.37 -16.47
N SER A 80 -6.09 7.88 -16.97
CA SER A 80 -4.77 8.16 -16.40
C SER A 80 -3.72 8.48 -17.47
N HIS A 81 -2.60 9.05 -17.05
CA HIS A 81 -1.45 9.33 -17.90
C HIS A 81 -0.23 8.57 -17.39
N LEU A 82 0.35 7.74 -18.23
CA LEU A 82 1.53 6.92 -17.91
C LEU A 82 2.77 7.51 -18.55
N ILE A 83 3.85 7.63 -17.78
CA ILE A 83 5.16 8.07 -18.26
C ILE A 83 6.16 6.94 -18.08
N THR A 84 6.76 6.51 -19.18
CA THR A 84 7.85 5.55 -19.22
C THR A 84 9.20 6.26 -19.26
N VAL A 85 10.31 5.51 -19.15
CA VAL A 85 11.65 6.10 -19.25
C VAL A 85 11.89 6.81 -20.57
N GLU A 86 11.24 6.35 -21.66
CA GLU A 86 11.31 7.01 -22.99
C GLU A 86 10.65 8.39 -22.96
N GLY A 87 9.59 8.58 -22.18
CA GLY A 87 8.87 9.84 -22.04
C GLY A 87 9.60 10.87 -21.17
N LEU A 88 10.70 10.49 -20.52
CA LEU A 88 11.50 11.41 -19.70
C LEU A 88 12.47 12.27 -20.52
N LYS A 89 12.76 11.92 -21.75
CA LYS A 89 13.55 12.74 -22.67
C LYS A 89 12.76 13.97 -23.13
N HIS A 90 13.45 15.10 -23.30
CA HIS A 90 12.87 16.30 -23.88
C HIS A 90 13.69 16.74 -25.10
N ASN A 91 13.04 16.93 -26.25
CA ASN A 91 13.70 17.36 -27.51
C ASN A 91 14.97 16.56 -27.85
N ALA A 92 14.91 15.23 -27.68
CA ALA A 92 16.02 14.29 -27.85
C ALA A 92 17.19 14.44 -26.85
N GLN A 93 17.08 15.35 -25.86
CA GLN A 93 18.05 15.50 -24.76
C GLN A 93 17.67 14.63 -23.57
N LEU A 94 18.66 14.15 -22.84
CA LEU A 94 18.46 13.47 -21.57
C LEU A 94 17.92 14.48 -20.53
N ASN A 95 17.16 13.98 -19.57
CA ASN A 95 16.83 14.79 -18.40
C ASN A 95 17.99 14.75 -17.37
N PRO A 96 18.04 15.66 -16.39
CA PRO A 96 19.15 15.75 -15.42
C PRO A 96 19.42 14.44 -14.65
N VAL A 97 18.40 13.63 -14.36
CA VAL A 97 18.58 12.32 -13.70
C VAL A 97 19.26 11.32 -14.66
N GLN A 98 18.85 11.31 -15.93
CA GLN A 98 19.46 10.44 -16.93
C GLN A 98 20.93 10.84 -17.18
N GLU A 99 21.23 12.14 -17.23
CA GLU A 99 22.59 12.65 -17.36
C GLU A 99 23.47 12.28 -16.18
N ALA A 100 23.01 12.54 -14.96
CA ALA A 100 23.73 12.17 -13.73
C ALA A 100 23.99 10.65 -13.64
N MET A 101 23.04 9.81 -14.08
CA MET A 101 23.25 8.36 -14.15
C MET A 101 24.34 7.95 -15.15
N VAL A 102 24.49 8.68 -16.25
CA VAL A 102 25.58 8.46 -17.23
C VAL A 102 26.91 8.92 -16.65
N GLU A 103 26.99 10.13 -16.15
CA GLU A 103 28.22 10.76 -15.64
C GLU A 103 28.78 10.05 -14.41
N CYS A 104 27.92 9.60 -13.51
CA CYS A 104 28.32 8.86 -12.31
C CYS A 104 28.49 7.36 -12.55
N HIS A 105 28.39 6.86 -13.80
CA HIS A 105 28.47 5.43 -14.12
C HIS A 105 27.49 4.57 -13.31
N GLY A 106 26.25 5.07 -13.13
CA GLY A 106 25.19 4.44 -12.34
C GLY A 106 24.64 3.12 -12.91
N ALA A 107 25.19 2.65 -14.04
CA ALA A 107 24.78 1.41 -14.70
C ALA A 107 25.99 0.52 -15.04
N GLN A 108 25.82 -0.82 -14.90
CA GLN A 108 26.73 -1.81 -15.45
C GLN A 108 26.00 -2.59 -16.55
N CYS A 109 25.21 -3.63 -16.23
CA CYS A 109 24.43 -4.34 -17.25
C CYS A 109 23.27 -3.50 -17.81
N GLY A 110 22.82 -2.44 -17.12
CA GLY A 110 21.80 -1.50 -17.55
C GLY A 110 20.35 -1.97 -17.40
N TYR A 111 20.10 -3.22 -17.00
CA TYR A 111 18.75 -3.78 -17.02
C TYR A 111 17.81 -3.13 -15.98
N CYS A 112 18.29 -2.82 -14.78
CA CYS A 112 17.52 -2.13 -13.74
C CYS A 112 17.48 -0.60 -13.92
N THR A 113 18.39 -0.04 -14.74
CA THR A 113 18.60 1.42 -14.86
C THR A 113 17.34 2.20 -15.21
N PRO A 114 16.47 1.78 -16.16
CA PRO A 114 15.22 2.50 -16.43
C PRO A 114 14.32 2.67 -15.21
N GLY A 115 14.20 1.62 -14.41
CA GLY A 115 13.41 1.65 -13.18
C GLY A 115 13.98 2.61 -12.13
N PHE A 116 15.30 2.65 -11.94
CA PHE A 116 15.95 3.62 -11.07
C PHE A 116 15.78 5.05 -11.55
N VAL A 117 15.95 5.29 -12.84
CA VAL A 117 15.76 6.63 -13.45
C VAL A 117 14.35 7.13 -13.19
N VAL A 118 13.31 6.33 -13.47
CA VAL A 118 11.92 6.72 -13.24
C VAL A 118 11.64 6.98 -11.75
N ALA A 119 12.14 6.13 -10.85
CA ALA A 119 11.99 6.30 -9.41
C ALA A 119 12.67 7.61 -8.92
N MET A 120 13.89 7.90 -9.40
CA MET A 120 14.58 9.15 -9.09
C MET A 120 13.84 10.36 -9.65
N CYS A 121 13.38 10.34 -10.91
CA CYS A 121 12.59 11.42 -11.50
C CYS A 121 11.36 11.74 -10.65
N SER A 122 10.68 10.71 -10.14
CA SER A 122 9.53 10.90 -9.23
C SER A 122 9.94 11.57 -7.91
N MET A 123 11.13 11.28 -7.36
CA MET A 123 11.61 11.93 -6.14
C MET A 123 11.96 13.42 -6.35
N PHE A 124 12.47 13.78 -7.52
CA PHE A 124 12.87 15.13 -7.85
C PHE A 124 11.77 15.98 -8.48
N ASP A 125 10.55 15.44 -8.65
CA ASP A 125 9.44 16.17 -9.29
C ASP A 125 8.99 17.41 -8.49
N ASP A 126 9.32 17.46 -7.19
CA ASP A 126 9.15 18.63 -6.32
C ASP A 126 10.24 19.74 -6.52
N GLY A 127 11.24 19.52 -7.38
CA GLY A 127 12.33 20.43 -7.68
C GLY A 127 13.31 20.65 -6.51
N LYS A 128 13.30 19.79 -5.48
CA LYS A 128 14.12 19.97 -4.27
C LYS A 128 15.28 18.98 -4.20
N PRO A 129 16.46 19.41 -3.69
CA PRO A 129 17.59 18.51 -3.48
C PRO A 129 17.23 17.44 -2.43
N LYS A 130 17.83 16.26 -2.58
CA LYS A 130 17.63 15.13 -1.67
C LYS A 130 18.93 14.75 -1.00
N THR A 131 18.86 14.38 0.27
CA THR A 131 20.00 13.80 1.00
C THR A 131 20.21 12.35 0.57
N ALA A 132 21.40 11.80 0.83
CA ALA A 132 21.70 10.40 0.55
C ALA A 132 20.70 9.43 1.23
N CYS A 133 20.22 9.77 2.42
CA CYS A 133 19.20 9.00 3.15
C CYS A 133 17.88 9.00 2.38
N GLN A 134 17.38 10.15 1.97
CA GLN A 134 16.15 10.30 1.19
C GLN A 134 16.22 9.57 -0.16
N ILE A 135 17.39 9.63 -0.84
CA ILE A 135 17.61 8.88 -2.08
C ILE A 135 17.53 7.37 -1.82
N LYS A 136 18.22 6.88 -0.79
CA LYS A 136 18.15 5.46 -0.42
C LYS A 136 16.73 5.02 -0.08
N ASP A 137 15.99 5.80 0.70
CA ASP A 137 14.61 5.53 1.07
C ASP A 137 13.69 5.49 -0.16
N GLY A 138 13.81 6.46 -1.06
CA GLY A 138 13.02 6.53 -2.29
C GLY A 138 13.33 5.40 -3.28
N LEU A 139 14.54 4.81 -3.21
CA LEU A 139 14.99 3.71 -4.06
C LEU A 139 14.83 2.32 -3.41
N THR A 140 14.25 2.19 -2.23
CA THR A 140 14.07 0.90 -1.54
C THR A 140 13.32 -0.13 -2.38
N GLY A 141 12.47 0.31 -3.31
CA GLY A 141 11.73 -0.55 -4.25
C GLY A 141 12.48 -0.91 -5.52
N ASN A 142 13.78 -0.54 -5.68
CA ASN A 142 14.56 -0.79 -6.88
C ASN A 142 15.80 -1.61 -6.54
N LEU A 143 15.96 -2.77 -7.19
CA LEU A 143 17.06 -3.70 -6.93
C LEU A 143 18.07 -3.69 -8.08
N CYS A 144 19.36 -3.62 -7.71
CA CYS A 144 20.49 -3.78 -8.62
C CYS A 144 21.45 -4.84 -8.07
N ARG A 145 21.89 -5.78 -8.90
CA ARG A 145 22.85 -6.81 -8.52
C ARG A 145 24.29 -6.44 -8.83
N CYS A 146 24.53 -5.47 -9.73
CA CYS A 146 25.81 -5.22 -10.34
C CYS A 146 26.62 -4.13 -9.64
N THR A 147 25.99 -2.95 -9.34
CA THR A 147 26.71 -1.70 -9.04
C THR A 147 27.11 -1.53 -7.57
N GLY A 148 26.53 -2.30 -6.64
CA GLY A 148 26.67 -2.04 -5.21
C GLY A 148 25.97 -0.77 -4.73
N TYR A 149 25.13 -0.14 -5.59
CA TYR A 149 24.30 1.06 -5.33
C TYR A 149 25.06 2.39 -5.15
N GLU A 150 26.34 2.41 -4.81
CA GLU A 150 27.07 3.64 -4.52
C GLU A 150 27.03 4.65 -5.68
N ALA A 151 27.32 4.19 -6.90
CA ALA A 151 27.26 5.01 -8.11
C ALA A 151 25.83 5.54 -8.39
N ILE A 152 24.80 4.75 -8.09
CA ILE A 152 23.39 5.16 -8.24
C ILE A 152 23.01 6.24 -7.22
N VAL A 153 23.41 6.06 -5.96
CA VAL A 153 23.17 7.08 -4.92
C VAL A 153 23.94 8.37 -5.22
N LYS A 154 25.20 8.23 -5.69
CA LYS A 154 25.99 9.39 -6.14
C LYS A 154 25.30 10.12 -7.27
N ALA A 155 24.80 9.42 -8.28
CA ALA A 155 24.05 10.03 -9.38
C ALA A 155 22.84 10.84 -8.85
N GLY A 156 22.10 10.31 -7.86
CA GLY A 156 21.01 11.06 -7.23
C GLY A 156 21.45 12.32 -6.48
N LEU A 157 22.68 12.35 -5.93
CA LEU A 157 23.24 13.54 -5.27
C LEU A 157 23.74 14.60 -6.26
N GLU A 158 24.13 14.18 -7.47
CA GLU A 158 24.70 15.05 -8.53
C GLU A 158 23.66 15.52 -9.55
N VAL A 159 22.36 15.32 -9.32
CA VAL A 159 21.30 15.78 -10.24
C VAL A 159 21.30 17.31 -10.31
N ASP A 160 21.48 17.86 -11.50
CA ASP A 160 21.39 19.32 -11.73
C ASP A 160 19.93 19.79 -11.74
N LEU A 161 19.46 20.24 -10.59
CA LEU A 161 18.10 20.75 -10.43
C LEU A 161 17.85 22.11 -11.12
N SER A 162 18.89 22.82 -11.54
CA SER A 162 18.73 24.07 -12.31
C SER A 162 18.13 23.79 -13.69
N GLN A 163 18.34 22.58 -14.22
CA GLN A 163 17.83 22.11 -15.50
C GLN A 163 16.59 21.21 -15.33
N TRP A 164 16.11 21.02 -14.08
CA TRP A 164 14.97 20.16 -13.82
C TRP A 164 13.66 20.80 -14.30
N GLU A 165 12.92 20.06 -15.09
CA GLU A 165 11.57 20.43 -15.51
C GLU A 165 10.56 19.45 -14.89
N PRO A 166 9.64 19.92 -14.00
CA PRO A 166 8.59 19.08 -13.44
C PRO A 166 7.74 18.40 -14.52
N ILE A 167 7.30 17.19 -14.24
CA ILE A 167 6.50 16.38 -15.19
C ILE A 167 5.22 17.11 -15.61
N ALA A 168 4.53 17.77 -14.68
CA ALA A 168 3.33 18.55 -14.97
C ALA A 168 3.58 19.72 -15.96
N LYS A 169 4.79 20.30 -15.95
CA LYS A 169 5.15 21.34 -16.92
C LYS A 169 5.44 20.76 -18.32
N ARG A 170 6.10 19.61 -18.36
CA ARG A 170 6.40 18.88 -19.60
C ARG A 170 5.14 18.33 -20.28
N TYR A 171 4.19 17.87 -19.47
CA TYR A 171 2.90 17.33 -19.91
C TYR A 171 1.77 18.13 -19.27
N PRO A 172 1.45 19.33 -19.80
CA PRO A 172 0.41 20.19 -19.25
C PRO A 172 -0.95 19.48 -19.17
N ALA A 173 -1.54 19.52 -18.00
CA ALA A 173 -2.75 18.74 -17.69
C ALA A 173 -4.01 19.13 -18.48
N GLY A 174 -4.08 20.34 -19.03
CA GLY A 174 -5.31 20.90 -19.61
C GLY A 174 -6.01 20.02 -20.66
N GLY A 175 -5.24 19.35 -21.53
CA GLY A 175 -5.79 18.41 -22.51
C GLY A 175 -6.34 17.12 -21.88
N PHE A 176 -5.63 16.57 -20.89
CA PHE A 176 -5.99 15.34 -20.19
C PHE A 176 -7.19 15.53 -19.26
N VAL A 177 -7.17 16.60 -18.45
CA VAL A 177 -8.17 16.89 -17.41
C VAL A 177 -9.58 16.94 -18.00
N LYS A 178 -9.77 17.63 -19.10
CA LYS A 178 -11.07 17.74 -19.76
C LYS A 178 -11.59 16.36 -20.20
N ALA A 179 -10.72 15.57 -20.84
CA ALA A 179 -11.05 14.23 -21.29
C ALA A 179 -11.38 13.31 -20.08
N PHE A 180 -10.52 13.31 -19.04
CA PHE A 180 -10.73 12.46 -17.87
C PHE A 180 -12.00 12.82 -17.11
N LYS A 181 -12.28 14.10 -16.83
CA LYS A 181 -13.51 14.54 -16.14
C LYS A 181 -14.79 14.15 -16.89
N SER A 182 -14.74 14.12 -18.22
CA SER A 182 -15.87 13.66 -19.02
C SER A 182 -16.07 12.14 -18.87
N HIS A 183 -14.99 11.37 -19.05
CA HIS A 183 -15.03 9.91 -19.10
C HIS A 183 -15.21 9.24 -17.73
N LEU A 184 -14.73 9.85 -16.64
CA LEU A 184 -14.91 9.33 -15.27
C LEU A 184 -16.37 9.25 -14.81
N LYS A 185 -17.28 9.93 -15.49
CA LYS A 185 -18.73 9.88 -15.22
C LYS A 185 -19.42 8.66 -15.84
N GLU A 186 -18.70 7.89 -16.64
CA GLU A 186 -19.24 6.75 -17.37
C GLU A 186 -18.59 5.45 -16.91
N SER A 187 -19.41 4.45 -16.63
CA SER A 187 -18.91 3.10 -16.43
C SER A 187 -18.32 2.52 -17.72
N VAL A 188 -17.33 1.64 -17.57
CA VAL A 188 -16.78 0.85 -18.68
C VAL A 188 -17.20 -0.60 -18.53
N SER A 189 -17.60 -1.25 -19.63
CA SER A 189 -17.86 -2.69 -19.67
C SER A 189 -17.24 -3.29 -20.93
N ILE A 190 -16.32 -4.21 -20.75
CA ILE A 190 -15.59 -4.86 -21.85
C ILE A 190 -15.68 -6.37 -21.66
N THR A 191 -16.13 -7.06 -22.70
CA THR A 191 -16.17 -8.53 -22.70
C THR A 191 -15.20 -9.05 -23.74
N TRP A 192 -14.40 -10.04 -23.37
CA TRP A 192 -13.46 -10.72 -24.26
C TRP A 192 -13.25 -12.19 -23.83
N ASP A 193 -13.48 -13.12 -24.71
CA ASP A 193 -13.28 -14.55 -24.51
C ASP A 193 -13.86 -15.09 -23.18
N GLY A 194 -15.13 -14.77 -22.93
CA GLY A 194 -15.84 -15.16 -21.71
C GLY A 194 -15.50 -14.35 -20.46
N LYS A 195 -14.48 -13.51 -20.49
CA LYS A 195 -14.12 -12.61 -19.39
C LYS A 195 -14.86 -11.30 -19.49
N GLN A 196 -15.26 -10.75 -18.37
CA GLN A 196 -15.89 -9.43 -18.30
C GLN A 196 -15.13 -8.51 -17.34
N LEU A 197 -14.71 -7.36 -17.88
CA LEU A 197 -14.23 -6.22 -17.12
C LEU A 197 -15.37 -5.25 -16.87
N PHE A 198 -15.46 -4.75 -15.65
CA PHE A 198 -16.31 -3.64 -15.29
C PHE A 198 -15.54 -2.55 -14.54
N VAL A 199 -15.60 -1.30 -14.99
CA VAL A 199 -15.10 -0.12 -14.28
C VAL A 199 -16.31 0.72 -13.90
N PRO A 200 -16.76 0.68 -12.65
CA PRO A 200 -17.96 1.37 -12.20
C PRO A 200 -17.72 2.89 -12.11
N ALA A 201 -18.72 3.68 -12.49
CA ALA A 201 -18.72 5.14 -12.31
C ALA A 201 -18.99 5.54 -10.86
N ASP A 202 -19.76 4.73 -10.12
CA ASP A 202 -20.13 4.98 -8.72
C ASP A 202 -20.24 3.68 -7.90
N VAL A 203 -20.37 3.82 -6.58
CA VAL A 203 -20.45 2.68 -5.63
C VAL A 203 -21.71 1.85 -5.86
N LYS A 204 -22.83 2.48 -6.25
CA LYS A 204 -24.09 1.78 -6.52
C LYS A 204 -23.93 0.82 -7.70
N ALA A 205 -23.38 1.31 -8.81
CA ALA A 205 -23.10 0.48 -9.99
C ALA A 205 -22.13 -0.67 -9.67
N ALA A 206 -21.15 -0.43 -8.80
CA ALA A 206 -20.21 -1.45 -8.32
C ALA A 206 -20.93 -2.56 -7.54
N CYS A 207 -21.77 -2.21 -6.55
CA CYS A 207 -22.55 -3.16 -5.77
C CYS A 207 -23.54 -3.95 -6.64
N GLU A 208 -24.25 -3.29 -7.57
CA GLU A 208 -25.17 -3.93 -8.50
C GLU A 208 -24.46 -4.93 -9.43
N PHE A 209 -23.27 -4.59 -9.92
CA PHE A 209 -22.47 -5.51 -10.73
C PHE A 209 -22.04 -6.73 -9.91
N LYS A 210 -21.54 -6.50 -8.70
CA LYS A 210 -21.07 -7.56 -7.80
C LYS A 210 -22.21 -8.47 -7.34
N ALA A 211 -23.40 -7.92 -7.08
CA ALA A 211 -24.59 -8.71 -6.73
C ALA A 211 -25.00 -9.68 -7.85
N ARG A 212 -24.87 -9.25 -9.11
CA ARG A 212 -25.14 -10.11 -10.28
C ARG A 212 -24.03 -11.12 -10.55
N ASN A 213 -22.80 -10.80 -10.17
CA ASN A 213 -21.61 -11.60 -10.40
C ASN A 213 -20.81 -11.77 -9.07
N PRO A 214 -21.26 -12.63 -8.15
CA PRO A 214 -20.67 -12.77 -6.82
C PRO A 214 -19.17 -13.12 -6.83
N GLU A 215 -18.72 -13.86 -7.85
CA GLU A 215 -17.32 -14.28 -8.05
C GLU A 215 -16.40 -13.16 -8.55
N THR A 216 -16.92 -11.94 -8.70
CA THR A 216 -16.13 -10.80 -9.21
C THR A 216 -14.89 -10.56 -8.33
N VAL A 217 -13.73 -10.55 -8.97
CA VAL A 217 -12.48 -10.13 -8.36
C VAL A 217 -12.38 -8.60 -8.41
N ILE A 218 -12.33 -7.98 -7.24
CA ILE A 218 -12.19 -6.52 -7.10
C ILE A 218 -10.72 -6.15 -7.15
N VAL A 219 -10.37 -5.21 -8.02
CA VAL A 219 -9.00 -4.72 -8.19
C VAL A 219 -8.98 -3.19 -8.03
N THR A 220 -8.37 -2.71 -6.95
CA THR A 220 -8.05 -1.28 -6.74
C THR A 220 -6.58 -1.04 -7.07
N GLY A 221 -5.67 -1.25 -6.11
CA GLY A 221 -4.24 -1.13 -6.32
C GLY A 221 -3.58 -2.33 -7.00
N GLY A 222 -4.21 -3.51 -6.95
CA GLY A 222 -3.79 -4.73 -7.65
C GLY A 222 -2.54 -5.44 -7.09
N THR A 223 -1.88 -4.90 -6.08
CA THR A 223 -0.56 -5.36 -5.61
C THR A 223 -0.49 -6.79 -5.07
N ASP A 224 -1.61 -7.42 -4.72
CA ASP A 224 -1.69 -8.85 -4.38
C ASP A 224 -2.40 -9.64 -5.48
N VAL A 225 -3.52 -9.13 -5.99
CA VAL A 225 -4.31 -9.81 -7.03
C VAL A 225 -3.48 -10.03 -8.29
N ALA A 226 -2.74 -9.02 -8.75
CA ALA A 226 -1.90 -9.13 -9.94
C ALA A 226 -0.75 -10.14 -9.75
N VAL A 227 -0.19 -10.27 -8.54
CA VAL A 227 0.78 -11.33 -8.25
C VAL A 227 0.15 -12.72 -8.38
N ASN A 228 -1.09 -12.88 -7.89
CA ASN A 228 -1.83 -14.14 -8.05
C ASN A 228 -2.15 -14.43 -9.53
N MET A 229 -2.49 -13.40 -10.32
CA MET A 229 -2.68 -13.56 -11.77
C MET A 229 -1.38 -13.91 -12.49
N ASN A 230 -0.27 -13.23 -12.18
CA ASN A 230 1.02 -13.44 -12.84
C ASN A 230 1.71 -14.76 -12.46
N LYS A 231 1.57 -15.21 -11.21
CA LYS A 231 2.41 -16.29 -10.64
C LYS A 231 1.63 -17.52 -10.20
N ARG A 232 0.34 -17.39 -9.92
CA ARG A 232 -0.46 -18.46 -9.32
C ARG A 232 -1.64 -18.92 -10.16
N GLY A 233 -1.72 -18.43 -11.40
CA GLY A 233 -2.73 -18.85 -12.37
C GLY A 233 -4.16 -18.40 -12.04
N LEU A 234 -4.33 -17.32 -11.28
CA LEU A 234 -5.64 -16.70 -11.09
C LEU A 234 -6.10 -16.10 -12.42
N VAL A 235 -7.16 -16.64 -13.00
CA VAL A 235 -7.79 -16.16 -14.24
C VAL A 235 -9.26 -15.89 -13.93
N PRO A 236 -9.63 -14.68 -13.48
CA PRO A 236 -11.02 -14.38 -13.12
C PRO A 236 -11.86 -14.17 -14.38
N ASP A 237 -13.09 -14.71 -14.36
CA ASP A 237 -14.10 -14.46 -15.40
C ASP A 237 -14.68 -13.04 -15.26
N PHE A 238 -14.82 -12.55 -14.03
CA PHE A 238 -15.33 -11.21 -13.74
C PHE A 238 -14.29 -10.40 -12.97
N VAL A 239 -13.92 -9.26 -13.53
CA VAL A 239 -13.00 -8.28 -12.91
C VAL A 239 -13.71 -6.96 -12.74
N MET A 240 -13.61 -6.37 -11.56
CA MET A 240 -14.08 -5.01 -11.32
C MET A 240 -12.91 -4.12 -10.91
N ALA A 241 -12.56 -3.15 -11.73
CA ALA A 241 -11.53 -2.16 -11.42
C ALA A 241 -12.16 -0.95 -10.71
N THR A 242 -11.78 -0.72 -9.46
CA THR A 242 -12.35 0.35 -8.62
C THR A 242 -11.44 1.57 -8.49
N SER A 243 -10.35 1.62 -9.25
CA SER A 243 -9.35 2.68 -9.17
C SER A 243 -9.87 4.10 -9.45
N ASN A 244 -11.04 4.23 -10.06
CA ASN A 244 -11.68 5.51 -10.39
C ASN A 244 -12.94 5.83 -9.58
N LEU A 245 -13.34 4.98 -8.61
CA LEU A 245 -14.54 5.25 -7.81
C LEU A 245 -14.41 6.55 -7.03
N ALA A 246 -15.30 7.50 -7.29
CA ALA A 246 -15.32 8.79 -6.60
C ALA A 246 -15.71 8.64 -5.12
N GLY A 247 -15.23 9.58 -4.28
CA GLY A 247 -15.59 9.65 -2.86
C GLY A 247 -14.93 8.59 -1.95
N LEU A 248 -14.07 7.73 -2.51
CA LEU A 248 -13.38 6.69 -1.74
C LEU A 248 -11.88 6.97 -1.54
N SER A 249 -11.38 8.14 -1.91
CA SER A 249 -9.95 8.49 -1.83
C SER A 249 -9.62 9.43 -0.66
N ASP A 250 -10.62 9.87 0.10
CA ASP A 250 -10.47 10.91 1.10
C ASP A 250 -10.17 10.30 2.48
N ILE A 251 -9.43 11.05 3.29
CA ILE A 251 -9.26 10.82 4.72
C ILE A 251 -9.89 12.02 5.44
N VAL A 252 -10.88 11.76 6.28
CA VAL A 252 -11.59 12.79 7.03
C VAL A 252 -11.40 12.55 8.52
N THR A 253 -11.05 13.59 9.25
CA THR A 253 -10.95 13.53 10.70
C THR A 253 -12.28 13.89 11.34
N ARG A 254 -12.76 13.05 12.26
CA ARG A 254 -13.95 13.32 13.10
C ARG A 254 -13.64 13.19 14.56
N LYS A 255 -14.47 13.80 15.40
CA LYS A 255 -14.48 13.59 16.86
C LYS A 255 -15.62 12.63 17.22
N ASP A 256 -15.29 11.64 18.06
CA ASP A 256 -16.24 10.76 18.73
C ASP A 256 -15.97 10.87 20.25
N GLY A 257 -16.73 11.72 20.91
CA GLY A 257 -16.40 12.20 22.24
C GLY A 257 -15.04 12.90 22.27
N GLU A 258 -14.13 12.44 23.12
CA GLU A 258 -12.76 12.97 23.22
C GLU A 258 -11.82 12.36 22.17
N ARG A 259 -12.19 11.21 21.60
CA ARG A 259 -11.34 10.47 20.67
C ARG A 259 -11.43 11.03 19.25
N THR A 260 -10.30 11.11 18.58
CA THR A 260 -10.24 11.42 17.15
C THR A 260 -10.41 10.13 16.36
N VAL A 261 -11.26 10.12 15.34
CA VAL A 261 -11.48 8.99 14.43
C VAL A 261 -11.13 9.43 13.01
N LEU A 262 -10.30 8.68 12.32
CA LEU A 262 -10.08 8.84 10.90
C LEU A 262 -11.10 8.03 10.12
N GLU A 263 -11.84 8.67 9.23
CA GLU A 263 -12.65 8.02 8.21
C GLU A 263 -11.81 7.92 6.92
N ILE A 264 -11.36 6.71 6.62
CA ILE A 264 -10.42 6.42 5.54
C ILE A 264 -11.20 5.74 4.42
N GLY A 265 -11.31 6.37 3.26
CA GLY A 265 -12.00 5.81 2.10
C GLY A 265 -11.33 4.54 1.55
N GLY A 266 -12.13 3.63 0.96
CA GLY A 266 -11.68 2.31 0.49
C GLY A 266 -10.61 2.34 -0.60
N ARG A 267 -10.38 3.49 -1.24
CA ARG A 267 -9.33 3.71 -2.25
C ARG A 267 -8.08 4.43 -1.71
N VAL A 268 -8.08 4.85 -0.46
CA VAL A 268 -6.91 5.51 0.14
C VAL A 268 -5.70 4.59 0.05
N THR A 269 -4.65 5.07 -0.60
CA THR A 269 -3.40 4.32 -0.74
C THR A 269 -2.63 4.31 0.59
N LEU A 270 -1.78 3.32 0.76
CA LEU A 270 -0.93 3.23 1.96
C LEU A 270 0.00 4.44 2.07
N LYS A 271 0.45 5.01 0.93
CA LYS A 271 1.26 6.23 0.95
C LYS A 271 0.46 7.47 1.35
N ALA A 272 -0.77 7.63 0.86
CA ALA A 272 -1.63 8.72 1.28
C ALA A 272 -1.94 8.65 2.79
N LEU A 273 -2.13 7.43 3.32
CA LEU A 273 -2.29 7.23 4.75
C LEU A 273 -1.00 7.55 5.53
N GLU A 274 0.17 7.08 5.04
CA GLU A 274 1.49 7.40 5.62
C GLU A 274 1.68 8.92 5.76
N ASP A 275 1.42 9.66 4.68
CA ASP A 275 1.56 11.12 4.65
C ASP A 275 0.59 11.80 5.62
N PHE A 276 -0.67 11.33 5.65
CA PHE A 276 -1.69 11.90 6.53
C PHE A 276 -1.40 11.70 8.02
N VAL A 277 -0.91 10.51 8.40
CA VAL A 277 -0.63 10.19 9.81
C VAL A 277 0.76 10.63 10.27
N SER A 278 1.58 11.20 9.40
CA SER A 278 2.99 11.53 9.69
C SER A 278 3.14 12.49 10.86
N ASP A 279 2.20 13.42 11.02
CA ASP A 279 2.18 14.40 12.10
C ASP A 279 1.26 14.00 13.27
N LEU A 280 0.54 12.89 13.15
CA LEU A 280 -0.43 12.41 14.14
C LEU A 280 0.11 11.28 15.00
N SER A 281 0.95 10.39 14.46
CA SER A 281 1.45 9.22 15.16
C SER A 281 2.74 8.69 14.52
N GLU A 282 3.85 8.79 15.23
CA GLU A 282 5.14 8.22 14.79
C GLU A 282 5.06 6.69 14.61
N GLU A 283 4.29 5.99 15.45
CA GLU A 283 4.11 4.54 15.35
C GLU A 283 3.39 4.15 14.07
N MET A 284 2.30 4.85 13.74
CA MET A 284 1.55 4.58 12.50
C MET A 284 2.38 4.92 11.27
N LYS A 285 3.06 6.08 11.29
CA LYS A 285 3.99 6.49 10.24
C LYS A 285 5.06 5.43 10.01
N TYR A 286 5.70 4.93 11.07
CA TYR A 286 6.75 3.92 10.97
C TYR A 286 6.24 2.64 10.29
N VAL A 287 5.09 2.10 10.71
CA VAL A 287 4.53 0.88 10.10
C VAL A 287 4.21 1.07 8.62
N MET A 288 3.66 2.24 8.24
CA MET A 288 3.42 2.55 6.83
C MET A 288 4.73 2.70 6.05
N TRP A 289 5.73 3.37 6.61
CA TRP A 289 7.03 3.59 5.97
C TRP A 289 7.78 2.29 5.68
N VAL A 290 7.75 1.30 6.60
CA VAL A 290 8.39 -0.01 6.40
C VAL A 290 7.51 -1.00 5.62
N PHE A 291 6.31 -0.60 5.19
CA PHE A 291 5.42 -1.44 4.40
C PHE A 291 5.86 -1.47 2.93
N GLY A 292 6.30 -2.63 2.44
CA GLY A 292 6.66 -2.82 1.04
C GLY A 292 7.67 -1.79 0.51
N SER A 293 7.46 -1.36 -0.73
CA SER A 293 8.24 -0.32 -1.40
C SER A 293 7.41 0.95 -1.63
N PRO A 294 8.03 2.09 -1.98
CA PRO A 294 7.28 3.28 -2.40
C PRO A 294 6.27 2.97 -3.50
N GLN A 295 6.66 2.24 -4.55
CA GLN A 295 5.77 1.85 -5.65
C GLN A 295 4.57 1.01 -5.18
N ILE A 296 4.79 0.12 -4.21
CA ILE A 296 3.71 -0.67 -3.59
C ILE A 296 2.80 0.21 -2.76
N ARG A 297 3.34 1.14 -1.96
CA ARG A 297 2.53 2.03 -1.13
C ARG A 297 1.71 3.03 -1.94
N TYR A 298 2.20 3.48 -3.09
CA TYR A 298 1.45 4.36 -4.00
C TYR A 298 0.30 3.66 -4.74
N ALA A 299 0.36 2.34 -4.91
CA ALA A 299 -0.69 1.55 -5.57
C ALA A 299 -1.60 0.84 -4.57
N GLY A 300 -1.06 0.16 -3.57
CA GLY A 300 -1.78 -0.62 -2.58
C GLY A 300 -2.64 0.25 -1.66
N THR A 301 -3.83 -0.24 -1.31
CA THR A 301 -4.79 0.47 -0.44
C THR A 301 -4.93 -0.22 0.92
N LEU A 302 -5.34 0.56 1.95
CA LEU A 302 -5.62 -0.02 3.26
C LEU A 302 -6.75 -1.05 3.17
N ALA A 303 -7.85 -0.73 2.45
CA ALA A 303 -8.97 -1.67 2.25
C ALA A 303 -8.52 -2.94 1.51
N GLY A 304 -7.63 -2.83 0.51
CA GLY A 304 -7.07 -3.98 -0.19
C GLY A 304 -6.22 -4.86 0.72
N ASN A 305 -5.42 -4.28 1.60
CA ASN A 305 -4.63 -5.03 2.60
C ASN A 305 -5.52 -5.77 3.60
N ILE A 306 -6.60 -5.13 4.07
CA ILE A 306 -7.63 -5.76 4.92
C ILE A 306 -8.31 -6.90 4.18
N ALA A 307 -8.82 -6.66 2.96
CA ALA A 307 -9.57 -7.64 2.17
C ALA A 307 -8.72 -8.85 1.73
N ASN A 308 -7.40 -8.68 1.59
CA ASN A 308 -6.48 -9.79 1.32
C ASN A 308 -6.43 -10.81 2.47
N ALA A 309 -6.80 -10.42 3.69
CA ALA A 309 -6.91 -11.29 4.87
C ALA A 309 -5.65 -12.15 5.11
N SER A 310 -4.48 -11.58 4.90
CA SER A 310 -3.23 -12.26 5.21
C SER A 310 -3.01 -12.32 6.71
N PRO A 311 -2.75 -13.51 7.31
CA PRO A 311 -2.49 -13.62 8.74
C PRO A 311 -1.21 -12.90 9.18
N ILE A 312 -0.40 -12.44 8.22
CA ILE A 312 0.89 -11.78 8.46
C ILE A 312 0.93 -10.36 7.88
N ALA A 313 -0.24 -9.79 7.55
CA ALA A 313 -0.34 -8.41 7.07
C ALA A 313 0.09 -7.43 8.17
N ASP A 314 0.76 -6.33 7.76
CA ASP A 314 1.35 -5.36 8.69
C ASP A 314 0.32 -4.39 9.29
N THR A 315 -0.75 -4.03 8.56
CA THR A 315 -1.72 -3.04 9.03
C THR A 315 -2.81 -3.58 9.95
N PRO A 316 -3.33 -4.83 9.80
CA PRO A 316 -4.40 -5.31 10.64
C PRO A 316 -4.10 -5.31 12.15
N PRO A 317 -2.89 -5.62 12.65
CA PRO A 317 -2.64 -5.54 14.10
C PRO A 317 -2.93 -4.16 14.68
N MET A 318 -2.57 -3.09 13.98
CA MET A 318 -2.91 -1.72 14.36
C MET A 318 -4.43 -1.52 14.40
N LEU A 319 -5.15 -1.95 13.36
CA LEU A 319 -6.59 -1.79 13.25
C LEU A 319 -7.35 -2.53 14.36
N PHE A 320 -6.92 -3.75 14.68
CA PHE A 320 -7.47 -4.53 15.79
C PHE A 320 -7.24 -3.85 17.15
N THR A 321 -6.02 -3.37 17.38
CA THR A 321 -5.62 -2.75 18.65
C THR A 321 -6.29 -1.40 18.86
N MET A 322 -6.59 -0.67 17.77
CA MET A 322 -7.31 0.61 17.81
C MET A 322 -8.84 0.45 17.76
N ASP A 323 -9.38 -0.77 17.80
CA ASP A 323 -10.82 -1.06 17.72
C ASP A 323 -11.47 -0.45 16.48
N ALA A 324 -10.80 -0.53 15.31
CA ALA A 324 -11.31 0.01 14.05
C ALA A 324 -12.58 -0.72 13.59
N GLU A 325 -13.41 0.00 12.81
CA GLU A 325 -14.61 -0.54 12.18
C GLU A 325 -14.49 -0.44 10.65
N ILE A 326 -14.98 -1.47 9.98
CA ILE A 326 -15.08 -1.53 8.51
C ILE A 326 -16.50 -1.14 8.09
N GLU A 327 -16.62 -0.17 7.22
CA GLU A 327 -17.88 0.15 6.55
C GLU A 327 -17.98 -0.66 5.27
N ALA A 328 -18.95 -1.55 5.21
CA ALA A 328 -19.28 -2.35 4.05
C ALA A 328 -20.55 -1.83 3.39
N THR A 329 -20.50 -1.61 2.07
CA THR A 329 -21.63 -1.14 1.27
C THR A 329 -22.03 -2.20 0.25
N GLY A 330 -23.29 -2.58 0.22
CA GLY A 330 -23.91 -3.49 -0.72
C GLY A 330 -25.22 -2.91 -1.29
N VAL A 331 -25.93 -3.70 -2.08
CA VAL A 331 -27.23 -3.27 -2.69
C VAL A 331 -28.31 -2.98 -1.65
N ASN A 332 -28.19 -3.56 -0.46
CA ASN A 332 -29.14 -3.39 0.65
C ASN A 332 -28.77 -2.23 1.59
N GLY A 333 -27.71 -1.49 1.30
CA GLY A 333 -27.27 -0.34 2.10
C GLY A 333 -25.89 -0.51 2.71
N VAL A 334 -25.66 0.19 3.81
CA VAL A 334 -24.37 0.29 4.49
C VAL A 334 -24.45 -0.34 5.87
N ARG A 335 -23.44 -1.11 6.27
CA ARG A 335 -23.30 -1.61 7.63
C ARG A 335 -21.86 -1.48 8.12
N LYS A 336 -21.69 -1.42 9.44
CA LYS A 336 -20.38 -1.41 10.10
C LYS A 336 -20.09 -2.78 10.70
N ILE A 337 -18.82 -3.20 10.59
CA ILE A 337 -18.30 -4.46 11.12
C ILE A 337 -17.07 -4.11 11.94
N LYS A 338 -17.01 -4.52 13.20
CA LYS A 338 -15.79 -4.36 14.01
C LYS A 338 -14.64 -5.14 13.37
N MET A 339 -13.45 -4.58 13.39
CA MET A 339 -12.28 -5.25 12.84
C MET A 339 -12.04 -6.63 13.49
N THR A 340 -12.36 -6.79 14.79
CA THR A 340 -12.28 -8.05 15.53
C THR A 340 -13.21 -9.12 15.00
N ASP A 341 -14.33 -8.77 14.37
CA ASP A 341 -15.35 -9.67 13.84
C ASP A 341 -15.23 -9.85 12.32
N PHE A 342 -14.26 -9.17 11.69
CA PHE A 342 -14.16 -9.11 10.24
C PHE A 342 -13.54 -10.37 9.61
N TYR A 343 -12.59 -11.04 10.30
CA TYR A 343 -11.96 -12.27 9.83
C TYR A 343 -12.61 -13.49 10.45
N LEU A 344 -13.39 -14.23 9.65
CA LEU A 344 -14.10 -15.45 10.09
C LEU A 344 -13.20 -16.71 10.05
N GLY A 345 -12.00 -16.60 9.48
CA GLY A 345 -11.04 -17.67 9.33
C GLY A 345 -10.02 -17.35 8.24
N TYR A 346 -9.14 -18.31 7.92
CA TYR A 346 -8.12 -18.10 6.90
C TYR A 346 -8.76 -17.71 5.55
N LYS A 347 -8.44 -16.49 5.07
CA LYS A 347 -8.99 -15.92 3.82
C LYS A 347 -10.53 -15.83 3.78
N LYS A 348 -11.21 -15.86 4.93
CA LYS A 348 -12.67 -15.72 5.01
C LYS A 348 -13.03 -14.40 5.70
N LEU A 349 -13.83 -13.61 5.01
CA LEU A 349 -14.27 -12.29 5.46
C LEU A 349 -15.74 -12.31 5.86
N ALA A 350 -16.14 -11.41 6.75
CA ALA A 350 -17.53 -11.18 7.12
C ALA A 350 -18.29 -10.33 6.07
N LEU A 351 -17.73 -10.08 4.90
CA LEU A 351 -18.41 -9.41 3.79
C LEU A 351 -19.44 -10.35 3.15
N GLN A 352 -20.58 -9.77 2.75
CA GLN A 352 -21.55 -10.42 1.88
C GLN A 352 -21.07 -10.38 0.43
N SER A 353 -21.66 -11.22 -0.41
CA SER A 353 -21.22 -11.41 -1.80
C SER A 353 -21.32 -10.16 -2.69
N ASP A 354 -22.19 -9.21 -2.34
CA ASP A 354 -22.42 -7.96 -3.06
C ASP A 354 -21.71 -6.75 -2.42
N GLU A 355 -21.02 -6.94 -1.28
CA GLU A 355 -20.44 -5.84 -0.53
C GLU A 355 -19.02 -5.47 -0.97
N LEU A 356 -18.74 -4.17 -0.84
CA LEU A 356 -17.40 -3.57 -0.95
C LEU A 356 -17.03 -2.88 0.36
N ILE A 357 -15.75 -2.87 0.69
CA ILE A 357 -15.21 -2.00 1.75
C ILE A 357 -15.19 -0.56 1.19
N THR A 358 -16.06 0.28 1.70
CA THR A 358 -16.14 1.68 1.26
C THR A 358 -15.41 2.63 2.17
N LYS A 359 -15.31 2.28 3.47
CA LYS A 359 -14.61 3.11 4.44
C LYS A 359 -14.04 2.29 5.60
N ILE A 360 -12.99 2.79 6.22
CA ILE A 360 -12.43 2.30 7.47
C ILE A 360 -12.53 3.43 8.50
N HIS A 361 -13.14 3.18 9.64
CA HIS A 361 -13.19 4.08 10.78
C HIS A 361 -12.07 3.67 11.74
N LEU A 362 -11.04 4.48 11.86
CA LEU A 362 -9.86 4.20 12.66
C LEU A 362 -9.75 5.20 13.81
N PRO A 363 -10.10 4.79 15.05
CA PRO A 363 -9.84 5.61 16.22
C PRO A 363 -8.34 5.81 16.43
N LEU A 364 -7.91 7.04 16.67
CA LEU A 364 -6.53 7.34 17.03
C LEU A 364 -6.30 7.12 18.52
N PRO A 365 -5.07 6.79 18.94
CA PRO A 365 -4.74 6.72 20.37
C PRO A 365 -4.94 8.07 21.05
N MET A 366 -5.32 8.04 22.31
CA MET A 366 -5.38 9.22 23.17
C MET A 366 -4.00 9.54 23.73
N SER A 367 -3.80 10.77 24.20
CA SER A 367 -2.50 11.22 24.71
C SER A 367 -2.04 10.47 25.97
N ASP A 368 -2.98 9.86 26.72
CA ASP A 368 -2.72 9.04 27.91
C ASP A 368 -2.61 7.54 27.61
N GLU A 369 -2.62 7.16 26.34
CA GLU A 369 -2.41 5.79 25.90
C GLU A 369 -0.98 5.58 25.38
N ILE A 370 -0.33 4.51 25.83
CA ILE A 370 0.97 4.07 25.34
C ILE A 370 0.73 3.09 24.19
N VAL A 371 1.24 3.41 23.00
CA VAL A 371 1.08 2.56 21.82
C VAL A 371 2.44 2.19 21.23
N ARG A 372 2.60 0.94 20.85
CA ARG A 372 3.73 0.45 20.04
C ARG A 372 3.24 -0.50 18.96
N LEU A 373 3.78 -0.32 17.77
CA LEU A 373 3.53 -1.17 16.61
C LEU A 373 4.86 -1.80 16.17
N TYR A 374 4.89 -3.11 16.03
CA TYR A 374 6.10 -3.87 15.72
C TYR A 374 5.96 -4.64 14.43
N LYS A 375 6.96 -4.49 13.56
CA LYS A 375 7.20 -5.34 12.40
C LYS A 375 8.54 -6.04 12.58
N VAL A 376 8.53 -7.36 12.57
CA VAL A 376 9.74 -8.17 12.63
C VAL A 376 9.94 -8.86 11.29
N SER A 377 11.01 -8.52 10.59
CA SER A 377 11.39 -9.05 9.27
C SER A 377 12.91 -9.08 9.14
N ARG A 378 13.44 -9.79 8.13
CA ARG A 378 14.88 -9.90 7.91
C ARG A 378 15.50 -8.60 7.42
N ARG A 379 14.81 -7.89 6.52
CA ARG A 379 15.17 -6.56 6.04
C ARG A 379 14.14 -5.55 6.55
N GLN A 380 14.52 -4.31 6.70
CA GLN A 380 13.63 -3.26 7.19
C GLN A 380 12.48 -2.99 6.21
N HIS A 381 12.78 -2.90 4.93
CA HIS A 381 11.81 -2.67 3.86
C HIS A 381 11.63 -3.89 2.98
N LEU A 382 10.56 -3.94 2.19
CA LEU A 382 10.16 -4.95 1.21
C LEU A 382 9.70 -6.28 1.82
N ASP A 383 10.37 -6.78 2.85
CA ASP A 383 10.09 -8.10 3.38
C ASP A 383 8.68 -8.21 3.96
N ILE A 384 8.05 -9.34 3.68
CA ILE A 384 6.88 -9.80 4.42
C ILE A 384 7.34 -10.16 5.83
N SER A 385 6.58 -9.72 6.84
CA SER A 385 6.92 -9.93 8.24
C SER A 385 7.01 -11.41 8.62
N ALA A 386 7.93 -11.74 9.51
CA ALA A 386 7.90 -13.02 10.23
C ALA A 386 6.88 -13.00 11.38
N PHE A 387 6.71 -11.81 11.98
CA PHE A 387 5.85 -11.57 13.11
C PHE A 387 5.47 -10.07 13.15
N THR A 388 4.25 -9.75 13.54
CA THR A 388 3.80 -8.39 13.81
C THR A 388 3.10 -8.32 15.16
N ALA A 389 3.22 -7.19 15.86
CA ALA A 389 2.52 -6.95 17.10
C ALA A 389 2.06 -5.50 17.21
N ALA A 390 0.94 -5.31 17.86
CA ALA A 390 0.43 -4.01 18.28
C ALA A 390 0.04 -4.09 19.77
N ILE A 391 0.53 -3.16 20.56
CA ILE A 391 0.28 -3.08 22.00
C ILE A 391 -0.21 -1.66 22.31
N ARG A 392 -1.40 -1.54 22.90
CA ARG A 392 -1.95 -0.29 23.45
C ARG A 392 -2.32 -0.50 24.89
N LEU A 393 -1.73 0.30 25.77
CA LEU A 393 -2.03 0.32 27.21
C LEU A 393 -2.43 1.73 27.62
N LYS A 394 -3.39 1.84 28.55
CA LYS A 394 -3.59 3.03 29.36
C LYS A 394 -3.08 2.75 30.75
N VAL A 395 -2.15 3.57 31.23
CA VAL A 395 -1.54 3.43 32.56
C VAL A 395 -1.84 4.67 33.38
N THR A 396 -2.43 4.47 34.55
CA THR A 396 -2.76 5.56 35.49
C THR A 396 -2.18 5.24 36.87
N ARG A 397 -1.36 6.13 37.37
CA ARG A 397 -0.68 5.97 38.67
C ARG A 397 0.09 4.63 38.77
N GLY A 398 0.79 4.28 37.72
CA GLY A 398 1.58 3.04 37.63
C GLY A 398 0.76 1.75 37.43
N LYS A 399 -0.57 1.82 37.32
CA LYS A 399 -1.43 0.65 37.08
C LYS A 399 -2.04 0.67 35.68
N ILE A 400 -2.12 -0.48 35.07
CA ILE A 400 -2.71 -0.69 33.74
C ILE A 400 -4.26 -0.66 33.89
N GLU A 401 -4.91 0.36 33.33
CA GLU A 401 -6.37 0.47 33.33
C GLU A 401 -7.00 -0.28 32.16
N THR A 402 -6.40 -0.19 30.97
CA THR A 402 -6.86 -0.87 29.77
C THR A 402 -5.70 -1.46 29.00
N ALA A 403 -5.94 -2.56 28.33
CA ALA A 403 -4.96 -3.24 27.47
C ALA A 403 -5.63 -3.71 26.19
N ALA A 404 -4.97 -3.51 25.05
CA ALA A 404 -5.36 -4.04 23.77
C ALA A 404 -4.11 -4.60 23.06
N ILE A 405 -4.09 -5.89 22.84
CA ILE A 405 -2.91 -6.62 22.38
C ILE A 405 -3.27 -7.43 21.13
N THR A 406 -2.57 -7.22 20.03
CA THR A 406 -2.83 -7.93 18.79
C THR A 406 -1.55 -8.46 18.17
N TYR A 407 -1.57 -9.71 17.71
CA TYR A 407 -0.45 -10.33 17.00
C TYR A 407 -0.85 -10.81 15.61
N GLY A 408 0.10 -10.68 14.66
CA GLY A 408 0.05 -11.30 13.34
C GLY A 408 1.18 -12.31 13.13
N GLY A 409 0.96 -13.29 12.25
CA GLY A 409 1.92 -14.36 11.97
C GLY A 409 1.95 -15.49 13.00
N VAL A 410 0.95 -15.56 13.88
CA VAL A 410 0.91 -16.50 15.03
C VAL A 410 -0.31 -17.43 15.02
N ALA A 411 -1.23 -17.25 14.09
CA ALA A 411 -2.44 -18.04 13.92
C ALA A 411 -2.91 -17.99 12.45
N ALA A 412 -4.07 -18.59 12.16
CA ALA A 412 -4.69 -18.55 10.83
C ALA A 412 -5.16 -17.15 10.41
N VAL A 413 -5.36 -16.26 11.38
CA VAL A 413 -5.72 -14.83 11.20
C VAL A 413 -4.93 -13.98 12.18
N VAL A 414 -4.90 -12.67 11.95
CA VAL A 414 -4.48 -11.69 12.95
C VAL A 414 -5.47 -11.74 14.11
N MET A 415 -5.00 -11.75 15.35
CA MET A 415 -5.84 -11.99 16.52
C MET A 415 -5.50 -11.11 17.70
N ARG A 416 -6.53 -10.71 18.47
CA ARG A 416 -6.41 -10.16 19.82
C ARG A 416 -5.99 -11.26 20.80
N LEU A 417 -5.36 -10.86 21.90
CA LEU A 417 -4.91 -11.79 22.97
C LEU A 417 -5.71 -11.54 24.27
N PRO A 418 -6.97 -12.01 24.34
CA PRO A 418 -7.86 -11.68 25.47
C PRO A 418 -7.37 -12.19 26.83
N LYS A 419 -6.64 -13.30 26.90
CA LYS A 419 -6.08 -13.78 28.17
C LYS A 419 -4.97 -12.86 28.68
N VAL A 420 -4.12 -12.36 27.77
CA VAL A 420 -3.08 -11.37 28.09
C VAL A 420 -3.73 -10.06 28.55
N GLU A 421 -4.72 -9.58 27.81
CA GLU A 421 -5.43 -8.33 28.14
C GLU A 421 -6.08 -8.40 29.52
N GLN A 422 -6.78 -9.49 29.80
CA GLN A 422 -7.40 -9.76 31.11
C GLN A 422 -6.36 -9.83 32.24
N PHE A 423 -5.21 -10.46 32.00
CA PHE A 423 -4.13 -10.55 32.98
C PHE A 423 -3.54 -9.16 33.31
N LEU A 424 -3.35 -8.32 32.29
CA LEU A 424 -2.68 -7.01 32.43
C LEU A 424 -3.55 -5.99 33.20
N VAL A 425 -4.86 -5.99 33.03
CA VAL A 425 -5.75 -5.01 33.65
C VAL A 425 -5.68 -5.09 35.16
N GLY A 426 -5.44 -3.94 35.82
CA GLY A 426 -5.29 -3.80 37.29
C GLY A 426 -3.90 -4.10 37.81
N LYS A 427 -2.98 -4.64 37.01
CA LYS A 427 -1.59 -4.89 37.39
C LYS A 427 -0.75 -3.62 37.36
N GLU A 428 0.33 -3.63 38.12
CA GLU A 428 1.37 -2.62 38.03
C GLU A 428 2.11 -2.72 36.67
N PHE A 429 2.37 -1.58 36.04
CA PHE A 429 3.17 -1.54 34.82
C PHE A 429 4.65 -1.71 35.19
N SER A 430 5.13 -2.94 35.15
CA SER A 430 6.49 -3.32 35.54
C SER A 430 7.07 -4.33 34.53
N LEU A 431 8.41 -4.46 34.53
CA LEU A 431 9.09 -5.46 33.70
C LEU A 431 8.65 -6.88 34.04
N GLU A 432 8.40 -7.16 35.32
CA GLU A 432 7.94 -8.48 35.78
C GLU A 432 6.54 -8.77 35.22
N THR A 433 5.61 -7.83 35.36
CA THR A 433 4.24 -7.94 34.76
C THR A 433 4.32 -8.16 33.24
N CYS A 434 5.19 -7.41 32.55
CA CYS A 434 5.39 -7.58 31.11
C CYS A 434 5.97 -8.96 30.75
N ARG A 435 6.92 -9.49 31.52
CA ARG A 435 7.46 -10.85 31.32
C ARG A 435 6.40 -11.94 31.52
N GLU A 436 5.58 -11.82 32.53
CA GLU A 436 4.48 -12.77 32.76
C GLU A 436 3.43 -12.68 31.65
N ALA A 437 3.06 -11.46 31.21
CA ALA A 437 2.20 -11.25 30.05
C ALA A 437 2.77 -11.94 28.78
N GLY A 438 4.08 -11.87 28.57
CA GLY A 438 4.76 -12.56 27.47
C GLY A 438 4.63 -14.08 27.53
N LYS A 439 4.76 -14.68 28.70
CA LYS A 439 4.57 -16.15 28.89
C LYS A 439 3.11 -16.56 28.56
N ILE A 440 2.14 -15.76 28.98
CA ILE A 440 0.72 -15.98 28.65
C ILE A 440 0.53 -15.85 27.15
N ALA A 441 1.06 -14.81 26.51
CA ALA A 441 0.98 -14.61 25.05
C ALA A 441 1.53 -15.81 24.28
N ARG A 442 2.70 -16.33 24.69
CA ARG A 442 3.29 -17.54 24.11
C ARG A 442 2.35 -18.76 24.18
N SER A 443 1.59 -18.90 25.27
CA SER A 443 0.63 -20.00 25.45
C SER A 443 -0.68 -19.82 24.69
N GLU A 444 -1.01 -18.58 24.29
CA GLU A 444 -2.27 -18.23 23.63
C GLU A 444 -2.19 -18.35 22.10
N VAL A 445 -0.99 -18.43 21.54
CA VAL A 445 -0.75 -18.46 20.10
C VAL A 445 -0.31 -19.83 19.59
N ALA A 446 -0.58 -20.12 18.30
CA ALA A 446 -0.22 -21.38 17.65
C ALA A 446 0.37 -21.15 16.25
N PRO A 447 1.60 -20.57 16.17
CA PRO A 447 2.23 -20.29 14.89
C PRO A 447 2.68 -21.55 14.15
N ILE A 448 2.74 -21.45 12.82
CA ILE A 448 3.34 -22.47 11.94
C ILE A 448 4.80 -22.10 11.64
N SER A 449 5.58 -23.09 11.15
CA SER A 449 6.87 -22.85 10.51
C SER A 449 6.67 -22.61 9.00
N ASP A 450 7.34 -21.61 8.46
CA ASP A 450 7.38 -21.33 7.02
C ASP A 450 8.76 -20.74 6.61
N VAL A 451 8.90 -20.29 5.36
CA VAL A 451 10.14 -19.71 4.82
C VAL A 451 10.60 -18.43 5.55
N ARG A 452 9.71 -17.78 6.32
CA ARG A 452 9.98 -16.51 7.02
C ARG A 452 10.45 -16.73 8.45
N GLY A 453 10.04 -17.82 9.09
CA GLY A 453 10.46 -18.12 10.46
C GLY A 453 9.90 -19.46 10.95
N SER A 454 10.64 -20.07 11.88
CA SER A 454 10.18 -21.29 12.56
C SER A 454 9.09 -20.96 13.57
N ARG A 455 8.31 -22.00 13.93
CA ARG A 455 7.33 -21.93 15.02
C ARG A 455 7.97 -21.45 16.32
N ASP A 456 9.14 -21.99 16.66
CA ASP A 456 9.82 -21.66 17.92
C ASP A 456 10.32 -20.21 17.93
N TYR A 457 10.81 -19.71 16.78
CA TYR A 457 11.17 -18.30 16.63
C TYR A 457 9.97 -17.37 16.87
N ARG A 458 8.82 -17.68 16.28
CA ARG A 458 7.59 -16.90 16.47
C ARG A 458 7.07 -16.97 17.91
N LEU A 459 7.18 -18.11 18.55
CA LEU A 459 6.84 -18.26 19.98
C LEU A 459 7.77 -17.44 20.86
N ALA A 460 9.07 -17.42 20.56
CA ALA A 460 10.04 -16.58 21.28
C ALA A 460 9.76 -15.08 21.09
N LEU A 461 9.38 -14.66 19.87
CA LEU A 461 8.96 -13.27 19.61
C LEU A 461 7.69 -12.92 20.38
N ALA A 462 6.66 -13.78 20.37
CA ALA A 462 5.40 -13.57 21.08
C ALA A 462 5.62 -13.37 22.59
N GLU A 463 6.59 -14.08 23.17
CA GLU A 463 6.95 -13.95 24.59
C GLU A 463 7.75 -12.67 24.85
N ASN A 464 8.80 -12.41 24.07
CA ASN A 464 9.80 -11.39 24.40
C ASN A 464 9.42 -9.98 23.96
N ILE A 465 8.41 -9.80 23.09
CA ILE A 465 8.00 -8.48 22.61
C ILE A 465 7.51 -7.58 23.76
N PHE A 466 6.97 -8.13 24.84
CA PHE A 466 6.55 -7.39 26.02
C PHE A 466 7.72 -6.82 26.79
N SER A 467 8.83 -7.55 26.90
CA SER A 467 10.06 -7.00 27.51
C SER A 467 10.62 -5.84 26.71
N LYS A 468 10.62 -5.96 25.37
CA LYS A 468 10.99 -4.87 24.46
C LYS A 468 10.05 -3.66 24.65
N PHE A 469 8.74 -3.90 24.67
CA PHE A 469 7.74 -2.86 24.87
C PHE A 469 8.01 -2.09 26.18
N TYR A 470 8.25 -2.80 27.28
CA TYR A 470 8.54 -2.16 28.57
C TYR A 470 9.78 -1.26 28.49
N HIS A 471 10.91 -1.75 27.98
CA HIS A 471 12.14 -0.96 27.86
C HIS A 471 12.01 0.27 26.96
N GLU A 472 11.19 0.23 25.94
CA GLU A 472 10.96 1.36 25.02
C GLU A 472 9.97 2.41 25.56
N THR A 473 9.20 2.07 26.60
CA THR A 473 8.10 2.92 27.07
C THR A 473 8.26 3.39 28.52
N ALA A 474 8.91 2.62 29.38
CA ALA A 474 9.10 2.95 30.79
C ALA A 474 9.93 4.23 31.01
N GLU A 475 10.91 4.52 30.13
CA GLU A 475 11.73 5.74 30.23
C GLU A 475 10.93 7.02 29.91
N ARG A 476 9.84 6.93 29.13
CA ARG A 476 8.98 8.09 28.83
C ARG A 476 8.10 8.50 30.00
N GLU A 477 7.68 7.58 30.85
CA GLU A 477 6.91 7.92 32.08
C GLU A 477 7.76 8.70 33.10
N LEU A 478 9.07 8.48 33.15
CA LEU A 478 9.98 9.18 34.05
C LEU A 478 10.21 10.66 33.66
N VAL A 479 9.95 11.03 32.42
CA VAL A 479 10.12 12.40 31.92
C VAL A 479 8.83 13.23 32.06
N CYS A 480 7.68 12.59 32.22
CA CYS A 480 6.36 13.24 32.36
C CYS A 480 5.89 13.36 33.82
N GLN A 481 6.68 12.96 34.84
CA GLN A 481 6.50 13.20 36.25
C GLN A 481 7.42 14.33 36.75
#